data_9cf0cf763562aff26eee71830fe044be
#
_entry.id   9cf0cf763562aff26eee71830fe044be
#
_cell.length_a   1.000
_cell.length_b   1.000
_cell.length_c   1.000
_cell.angle_alpha   90.00
_cell.angle_beta   90.00
_cell.angle_gamma   90.00
#
_symmetry.space_group_name_H-M   'P 1'
#
loop_
_entity.id
_entity.type
_entity.pdbx_description
1 polymer ?
#
loop_
_entity_poly.entity_id
_entity_poly.type
_entity_poly.pdbx_seq_one_letter_code
_entity_poly.pdbx_strand_id
1 'polypeptide(L)'
;NSEQPAPIDKNEKQVTPSVTLENAPHISGGHYYSDDNGNWYYKDANGKNLVGLNYVDNVPVYFSQDGIQIKGGSAEDGRYYDKDSGALVTKAFKELLTYIGRDDINGQNIYTTDWYYLDADGRPLKGPQNLGGTNMYFFPNGAQVKGRFAPDGHYYDKDSGALVTNSFVHVYNWNYQNQDGNHVNHFVITIPNNSVVGPNGENQFLDMSHYPLSSNDLNREDFYYYVDDKGDKLTGPQTLNGIHVYFDQNGRQLRGEFEFDEDGTVHYYDAKNGARAENTIVRTNTGAFKFDANGNGRLMGPGEEIDTPVTPTVTLDKAPRVFGGHYY
;
A
#
# COMPACT_ATOMS: atom_id res chain seq x y z
N ASN A 1 20.77 -45.15 -34.33
CA ASN A 1 20.09 -43.88 -34.00
C ASN A 1 20.84 -43.21 -32.83
N SER A 2 21.75 -42.31 -33.18
CA SER A 2 22.48 -41.48 -32.25
C SER A 2 21.64 -40.24 -32.00
N GLU A 3 21.08 -40.09 -30.81
CA GLU A 3 20.46 -38.85 -30.36
C GLU A 3 21.54 -37.79 -30.11
N GLN A 4 21.43 -36.68 -30.83
CA GLN A 4 22.28 -35.52 -30.71
C GLN A 4 21.81 -34.75 -29.47
N PRO A 5 22.68 -34.35 -28.51
CA PRO A 5 22.25 -33.60 -27.34
C PRO A 5 21.75 -32.22 -27.75
N ALA A 6 20.66 -31.77 -27.08
CA ALA A 6 20.04 -30.47 -27.29
C ALA A 6 21.05 -29.33 -27.05
N PRO A 7 20.99 -28.20 -27.80
CA PRO A 7 21.90 -27.09 -27.65
C PRO A 7 21.70 -26.43 -26.27
N ILE A 8 22.77 -26.23 -25.54
CA ILE A 8 22.83 -25.52 -24.27
C ILE A 8 22.46 -24.05 -24.52
N ASP A 9 21.38 -23.59 -23.91
CA ASP A 9 20.97 -22.18 -23.93
C ASP A 9 22.05 -21.33 -23.22
N LYS A 10 22.75 -20.50 -23.98
CA LYS A 10 23.83 -19.64 -23.50
C LYS A 10 23.33 -18.45 -22.67
N ASN A 11 22.05 -18.36 -22.35
CA ASN A 11 21.42 -17.30 -21.56
C ASN A 11 21.07 -17.70 -20.11
N GLU A 12 21.39 -18.90 -19.66
CA GLU A 12 21.36 -19.18 -18.22
C GLU A 12 22.45 -18.34 -17.55
N LYS A 13 22.03 -17.25 -16.90
CA LYS A 13 22.88 -16.58 -15.91
C LYS A 13 23.32 -17.64 -14.92
N GLN A 14 24.61 -17.97 -14.95
CA GLN A 14 25.25 -18.80 -13.92
C GLN A 14 24.94 -18.13 -12.58
N VAL A 15 24.01 -18.72 -11.80
CA VAL A 15 23.74 -18.29 -10.44
C VAL A 15 25.00 -18.66 -9.64
N THR A 16 25.88 -17.72 -9.47
CA THR A 16 27.01 -17.87 -8.54
C THR A 16 26.41 -18.14 -7.16
N PRO A 17 26.79 -19.22 -6.45
CA PRO A 17 26.29 -19.47 -5.11
C PRO A 17 26.49 -18.21 -4.26
N SER A 18 25.43 -17.69 -3.67
CA SER A 18 25.51 -16.50 -2.82
C SER A 18 26.41 -16.83 -1.63
N VAL A 19 27.51 -16.10 -1.48
CA VAL A 19 28.39 -16.24 -0.32
C VAL A 19 27.59 -15.94 0.94
N THR A 20 27.58 -16.86 1.91
CA THR A 20 26.93 -16.65 3.21
C THR A 20 27.80 -15.73 4.08
N LEU A 21 27.18 -15.07 5.07
CA LEU A 21 27.93 -14.25 6.03
C LEU A 21 29.00 -15.08 6.76
N GLU A 22 28.68 -16.32 7.09
CA GLU A 22 29.59 -17.22 7.79
C GLU A 22 30.82 -17.59 6.95
N ASN A 23 30.65 -17.70 5.62
CA ASN A 23 31.71 -18.16 4.72
C ASN A 23 32.39 -16.98 3.98
N ALA A 24 32.04 -15.73 4.30
CA ALA A 24 32.66 -14.58 3.67
C ALA A 24 34.13 -14.44 4.11
N PRO A 25 35.04 -14.10 3.18
CA PRO A 25 36.45 -13.92 3.50
C PRO A 25 36.67 -12.82 4.55
N HIS A 26 37.56 -13.09 5.52
CA HIS A 26 38.08 -12.10 6.46
C HIS A 26 39.34 -11.52 5.94
N ILE A 27 39.38 -10.24 5.67
CA ILE A 27 40.50 -9.52 5.09
C ILE A 27 41.23 -8.75 6.20
N SER A 28 42.50 -8.99 6.34
CA SER A 28 43.41 -8.24 7.22
C SER A 28 44.54 -7.63 6.41
N GLY A 29 44.84 -6.39 6.69
CA GLY A 29 45.83 -5.63 5.92
C GLY A 29 45.27 -5.15 4.57
N GLY A 30 45.80 -4.04 4.12
CA GLY A 30 45.28 -3.36 2.94
C GLY A 30 44.80 -1.94 3.27
N HIS A 31 44.10 -1.31 2.33
CA HIS A 31 43.61 0.06 2.53
C HIS A 31 42.48 0.41 1.59
N TYR A 32 41.60 1.31 2.06
CA TYR A 32 40.63 1.98 1.24
C TYR A 32 41.23 3.07 0.39
N TYR A 33 40.71 3.28 -0.81
CA TYR A 33 41.01 4.41 -1.67
C TYR A 33 39.76 4.80 -2.47
N SER A 34 39.74 6.01 -2.98
CA SER A 34 38.65 6.50 -3.85
C SER A 34 39.18 6.96 -5.20
N ASP A 35 38.33 6.89 -6.22
CA ASP A 35 38.60 7.51 -7.51
C ASP A 35 38.08 8.95 -7.56
N ASP A 36 38.31 9.63 -8.69
CA ASP A 36 37.90 11.00 -8.92
C ASP A 36 36.34 11.15 -9.03
N ASN A 37 35.61 10.05 -9.20
CA ASN A 37 34.13 10.01 -9.21
C ASN A 37 33.55 9.79 -7.82
N GLY A 38 34.38 9.64 -6.79
CA GLY A 38 33.97 9.39 -5.43
C GLY A 38 33.60 7.93 -5.13
N ASN A 39 33.93 6.99 -6.03
CA ASN A 39 33.74 5.57 -5.78
C ASN A 39 34.83 5.08 -4.82
N TRP A 40 34.43 4.23 -3.86
CA TRP A 40 35.35 3.63 -2.90
C TRP A 40 35.71 2.21 -3.28
N TYR A 41 36.97 1.86 -3.06
CA TYR A 41 37.57 0.58 -3.33
C TYR A 41 38.41 0.14 -2.12
N TYR A 42 38.71 -1.15 -2.04
CA TYR A 42 39.67 -1.66 -1.07
C TYR A 42 40.69 -2.57 -1.75
N LYS A 43 41.98 -2.26 -1.58
CA LYS A 43 43.09 -3.15 -1.97
C LYS A 43 43.52 -4.00 -0.79
N ASP A 44 43.58 -5.31 -1.02
CA ASP A 44 44.18 -6.24 -0.04
C ASP A 44 45.68 -6.05 0.12
N ALA A 45 46.30 -6.83 1.01
CA ALA A 45 47.72 -6.78 1.25
C ALA A 45 48.57 -7.11 0.02
N ASN A 46 48.00 -7.78 -0.99
CA ASN A 46 48.66 -8.13 -2.25
C ASN A 46 48.41 -7.08 -3.36
N GLY A 47 47.73 -6.00 -3.05
CA GLY A 47 47.38 -4.94 -4.00
C GLY A 47 46.20 -5.26 -4.92
N LYS A 48 45.42 -6.31 -4.67
CA LYS A 48 44.27 -6.71 -5.45
C LYS A 48 42.99 -6.06 -4.89
N ASN A 49 42.14 -5.53 -5.77
CA ASN A 49 40.81 -5.01 -5.37
C ASN A 49 39.91 -6.15 -4.92
N LEU A 50 39.18 -5.90 -3.82
CA LEU A 50 38.14 -6.80 -3.35
C LEU A 50 36.92 -6.76 -4.26
N VAL A 51 36.22 -7.89 -4.35
CA VAL A 51 34.93 -8.06 -5.00
C VAL A 51 34.02 -8.94 -4.14
N GLY A 52 32.69 -8.74 -4.23
CA GLY A 52 31.73 -9.50 -3.47
C GLY A 52 31.72 -9.16 -1.97
N LEU A 53 31.11 -10.05 -1.18
CA LEU A 53 31.01 -9.93 0.27
C LEU A 53 32.33 -10.27 0.95
N ASN A 54 32.85 -9.37 1.78
CA ASN A 54 34.08 -9.56 2.55
C ASN A 54 33.90 -8.93 3.94
N TYR A 55 34.60 -9.46 4.94
CA TYR A 55 34.85 -8.79 6.21
C TYR A 55 36.11 -7.99 6.12
N VAL A 56 36.01 -6.68 6.19
CA VAL A 56 37.17 -5.77 6.31
C VAL A 56 37.19 -5.22 7.74
N ASP A 57 38.27 -5.48 8.48
CA ASP A 57 38.37 -5.13 9.90
C ASP A 57 37.15 -5.63 10.73
N ASN A 58 36.73 -6.86 10.47
CA ASN A 58 35.52 -7.50 11.04
C ASN A 58 34.15 -6.84 10.70
N VAL A 59 34.12 -5.91 9.77
CA VAL A 59 32.90 -5.30 9.26
C VAL A 59 32.52 -5.93 7.92
N PRO A 60 31.33 -6.52 7.78
CA PRO A 60 30.90 -7.07 6.50
C PRO A 60 30.54 -5.93 5.54
N VAL A 61 31.17 -5.94 4.38
CA VAL A 61 31.03 -4.95 3.30
C VAL A 61 30.94 -5.67 1.96
N TYR A 62 30.40 -5.00 0.95
CA TYR A 62 30.28 -5.58 -0.38
C TYR A 62 30.93 -4.67 -1.44
N PHE A 63 31.63 -5.30 -2.37
CA PHE A 63 32.22 -4.65 -3.53
C PHE A 63 31.60 -5.24 -4.80
N SER A 64 31.20 -4.40 -5.75
CA SER A 64 30.70 -4.84 -7.05
C SER A 64 31.75 -5.65 -7.83
N GLN A 65 31.36 -6.20 -8.97
CA GLN A 65 32.31 -6.92 -9.85
C GLN A 65 33.45 -5.99 -10.34
N ASP A 66 33.22 -4.68 -10.40
CA ASP A 66 34.24 -3.67 -10.75
C ASP A 66 35.04 -3.21 -9.53
N GLY A 67 34.80 -3.80 -8.36
CA GLY A 67 35.50 -3.48 -7.11
C GLY A 67 34.97 -2.23 -6.39
N ILE A 68 33.85 -1.64 -6.83
CA ILE A 68 33.26 -0.46 -6.20
C ILE A 68 32.51 -0.89 -4.94
N GLN A 69 32.80 -0.27 -3.80
CA GLN A 69 32.06 -0.51 -2.56
C GLN A 69 30.61 -0.09 -2.68
N ILE A 70 29.68 -0.97 -2.34
CA ILE A 70 28.26 -0.65 -2.30
C ILE A 70 27.97 0.12 -1.02
N LYS A 71 27.38 1.31 -1.17
CA LYS A 71 26.93 2.19 -0.09
C LYS A 71 25.53 2.74 -0.40
N GLY A 72 24.63 2.74 0.58
CA GLY A 72 23.31 3.32 0.46
C GLY A 72 22.36 2.54 -0.44
N GLY A 73 22.56 1.22 -0.59
CA GLY A 73 21.71 0.42 -1.48
C GLY A 73 21.84 -1.07 -1.24
N SER A 74 21.05 -1.82 -2.00
CA SER A 74 21.14 -3.28 -2.05
C SER A 74 22.19 -3.69 -3.07
N ALA A 75 23.04 -4.64 -2.67
CA ALA A 75 24.02 -5.25 -3.57
C ALA A 75 23.38 -6.38 -4.41
N GLU A 76 24.15 -6.93 -5.34
CA GLU A 76 23.74 -8.06 -6.19
C GLU A 76 23.37 -9.31 -5.38
N ASP A 77 23.91 -9.44 -4.16
CA ASP A 77 23.59 -10.52 -3.23
C ASP A 77 22.25 -10.33 -2.50
N GLY A 78 21.54 -9.21 -2.74
CA GLY A 78 20.24 -8.88 -2.15
C GLY A 78 20.30 -8.30 -0.74
N ARG A 79 21.50 -8.06 -0.19
CA ARG A 79 21.72 -7.44 1.12
C ARG A 79 21.83 -5.91 1.00
N TYR A 80 21.45 -5.21 2.05
CA TYR A 80 21.53 -3.75 2.11
C TYR A 80 22.76 -3.28 2.89
N TYR A 81 23.44 -2.30 2.35
CA TYR A 81 24.66 -1.73 2.92
C TYR A 81 24.47 -0.24 3.22
N ASP A 82 24.93 0.17 4.40
CA ASP A 82 24.76 1.52 4.93
C ASP A 82 25.36 2.60 4.02
N LYS A 83 24.65 3.73 3.88
CA LYS A 83 25.03 4.79 2.94
C LYS A 83 26.35 5.51 3.29
N ASP A 84 26.69 5.59 4.55
CA ASP A 84 27.85 6.34 5.00
C ASP A 84 29.08 5.41 5.16
N SER A 85 28.91 4.29 5.84
CA SER A 85 29.98 3.34 6.13
C SER A 85 30.16 2.24 5.07
N GLY A 86 29.10 1.90 4.33
CA GLY A 86 29.08 0.71 3.48
C GLY A 86 29.02 -0.60 4.28
N ALA A 87 28.79 -0.55 5.59
CA ALA A 87 28.65 -1.75 6.41
C ALA A 87 27.29 -2.42 6.15
N LEU A 88 27.25 -3.76 6.23
CA LEU A 88 25.99 -4.50 6.18
C LEU A 88 25.04 -4.05 7.30
N VAL A 89 23.79 -3.81 6.94
CA VAL A 89 22.73 -3.48 7.91
C VAL A 89 21.89 -4.72 8.16
N THR A 90 21.69 -5.07 9.43
CA THR A 90 20.89 -6.22 9.86
C THR A 90 19.94 -5.86 10.99
N LYS A 91 18.84 -6.60 11.11
CA LYS A 91 17.85 -6.50 12.20
C LYS A 91 17.39 -5.05 12.46
N ALA A 92 17.14 -4.30 11.40
CA ALA A 92 16.80 -2.89 11.47
C ALA A 92 15.77 -2.48 10.41
N PHE A 93 14.95 -1.50 10.77
CA PHE A 93 14.15 -0.78 9.80
C PHE A 93 15.03 0.21 9.02
N LYS A 94 14.79 0.30 7.73
CA LYS A 94 15.36 1.31 6.84
C LYS A 94 14.27 1.90 5.96
N GLU A 95 14.30 3.21 5.85
CA GLU A 95 13.50 3.96 4.89
C GLU A 95 14.33 4.10 3.61
N LEU A 96 13.79 3.60 2.50
CA LEU A 96 14.49 3.54 1.22
C LEU A 96 13.61 4.11 0.12
N LEU A 97 14.27 4.69 -0.89
CA LEU A 97 13.61 5.09 -2.11
C LEU A 97 13.22 3.87 -2.94
N THR A 98 11.95 3.80 -3.32
CA THR A 98 11.41 2.78 -4.22
C THR A 98 10.96 3.44 -5.51
N TYR A 99 11.47 2.98 -6.65
CA TYR A 99 10.98 3.39 -7.95
C TYR A 99 9.58 2.83 -8.17
N ILE A 100 8.62 3.70 -8.52
CA ILE A 100 7.21 3.32 -8.72
C ILE A 100 6.72 3.53 -10.14
N GLY A 101 7.49 4.20 -10.99
CA GLY A 101 7.10 4.45 -12.36
C GLY A 101 7.82 5.63 -12.98
N ARG A 102 7.35 5.99 -14.17
CA ARG A 102 7.79 7.16 -14.92
C ARG A 102 6.60 8.05 -15.18
N ASP A 103 6.78 9.35 -15.03
CA ASP A 103 5.79 10.34 -15.41
C ASP A 103 5.72 10.40 -16.94
N ASP A 104 4.56 10.09 -17.51
CA ASP A 104 4.35 10.07 -18.96
C ASP A 104 4.34 11.47 -19.58
N ILE A 105 4.16 12.53 -18.78
CA ILE A 105 4.10 13.91 -19.26
C ILE A 105 5.50 14.51 -19.39
N ASN A 106 6.33 14.40 -18.38
CA ASN A 106 7.66 15.00 -18.35
C ASN A 106 8.81 13.99 -18.46
N GLY A 107 8.51 12.70 -18.47
CA GLY A 107 9.47 11.62 -18.59
C GLY A 107 10.36 11.41 -17.37
N GLN A 108 10.01 12.00 -16.21
CA GLN A 108 10.77 11.86 -14.97
C GLN A 108 10.43 10.55 -14.25
N ASN A 109 11.42 9.96 -13.62
CA ASN A 109 11.18 8.79 -12.76
C ASN A 109 10.48 9.24 -11.48
N ILE A 110 9.44 8.50 -11.09
CA ILE A 110 8.71 8.71 -9.85
C ILE A 110 9.21 7.71 -8.81
N TYR A 111 9.55 8.23 -7.64
CA TYR A 111 9.98 7.45 -6.50
C TYR A 111 9.05 7.69 -5.32
N THR A 112 8.86 6.67 -4.48
CA THR A 112 8.27 6.78 -3.15
C THR A 112 9.29 6.36 -2.12
N THR A 113 9.08 6.80 -0.88
CA THR A 113 9.87 6.33 0.25
C THR A 113 9.08 5.24 0.95
N ASP A 114 9.64 4.03 1.00
CA ASP A 114 9.05 2.89 1.68
C ASP A 114 9.95 2.40 2.82
N TRP A 115 9.32 1.81 3.82
CA TRP A 115 10.02 1.19 4.93
C TRP A 115 10.28 -0.29 4.64
N TYR A 116 11.46 -0.74 5.01
CA TYR A 116 11.90 -2.12 4.90
C TYR A 116 12.44 -2.57 6.25
N TYR A 117 12.26 -3.83 6.59
CA TYR A 117 12.97 -4.43 7.71
C TYR A 117 13.99 -5.43 7.18
N LEU A 118 15.24 -5.23 7.56
CA LEU A 118 16.35 -6.10 7.17
C LEU A 118 16.52 -7.19 8.23
N ASP A 119 16.54 -8.44 7.79
CA ASP A 119 16.68 -9.60 8.67
C ASP A 119 18.11 -9.76 9.21
N ALA A 120 18.39 -10.90 9.85
CA ALA A 120 19.71 -11.20 10.39
C ALA A 120 20.79 -11.35 9.31
N ASP A 121 20.39 -11.61 8.07
CA ASP A 121 21.29 -11.75 6.90
C ASP A 121 21.38 -10.45 6.07
N GLY A 122 20.70 -9.39 6.52
CA GLY A 122 20.69 -8.07 5.84
C GLY A 122 19.77 -8.00 4.63
N ARG A 123 18.81 -8.94 4.50
CA ARG A 123 17.83 -8.99 3.40
C ARG A 123 16.48 -8.46 3.83
N PRO A 124 15.74 -7.79 2.93
CA PRO A 124 14.38 -7.35 3.24
C PRO A 124 13.45 -8.52 3.54
N LEU A 125 12.72 -8.44 4.66
CA LEU A 125 11.63 -9.35 4.98
C LEU A 125 10.49 -9.24 3.96
N LYS A 126 9.74 -10.33 3.81
CA LYS A 126 8.60 -10.43 2.90
C LYS A 126 7.45 -11.20 3.56
N GLY A 127 6.21 -10.88 3.11
CA GLY A 127 5.01 -11.52 3.63
C GLY A 127 4.68 -11.10 5.06
N PRO A 128 3.80 -11.88 5.75
CA PRO A 128 3.43 -11.62 7.13
C PRO A 128 4.59 -11.92 8.07
N GLN A 129 4.83 -11.00 9.00
CA GLN A 129 5.92 -11.09 9.99
C GLN A 129 5.42 -10.68 11.37
N ASN A 130 6.00 -11.27 12.41
CA ASN A 130 5.85 -10.81 13.78
C ASN A 130 7.19 -10.28 14.28
N LEU A 131 7.28 -8.97 14.46
CA LEU A 131 8.48 -8.29 14.93
C LEU A 131 8.24 -7.71 16.33
N GLY A 132 8.88 -8.33 17.32
CA GLY A 132 8.74 -7.87 18.71
C GLY A 132 7.30 -7.94 19.26
N GLY A 133 6.50 -8.90 18.82
CA GLY A 133 5.09 -9.05 19.19
C GLY A 133 4.10 -8.27 18.32
N THR A 134 4.59 -7.49 17.34
CA THR A 134 3.76 -6.72 16.41
C THR A 134 3.64 -7.45 15.07
N ASN A 135 2.42 -7.74 14.64
CA ASN A 135 2.15 -8.32 13.33
C ASN A 135 2.21 -7.22 12.26
N MET A 136 3.02 -7.46 11.23
CA MET A 136 3.25 -6.57 10.10
C MET A 136 3.23 -7.38 8.80
N TYR A 137 3.11 -6.69 7.69
CA TYR A 137 3.19 -7.29 6.36
C TYR A 137 4.15 -6.53 5.45
N PHE A 138 4.94 -7.28 4.69
CA PHE A 138 5.85 -6.73 3.69
C PHE A 138 5.49 -7.29 2.31
N PHE A 139 5.43 -6.42 1.32
CA PHE A 139 5.18 -6.82 -0.07
C PHE A 139 6.29 -7.74 -0.61
N PRO A 140 6.08 -8.39 -1.77
CA PRO A 140 7.11 -9.23 -2.40
C PRO A 140 8.42 -8.49 -2.71
N ASN A 141 8.39 -7.16 -2.90
CA ASN A 141 9.57 -6.32 -3.06
C ASN A 141 10.23 -5.94 -1.72
N GLY A 142 9.65 -6.32 -0.59
CA GLY A 142 10.13 -6.03 0.76
C GLY A 142 9.61 -4.73 1.37
N ALA A 143 8.82 -3.93 0.64
CA ALA A 143 8.23 -2.71 1.18
C ALA A 143 7.16 -3.03 2.23
N GLN A 144 7.20 -2.35 3.38
CA GLN A 144 6.22 -2.52 4.45
C GLN A 144 4.85 -2.01 4.02
N VAL A 145 3.80 -2.78 4.28
CA VAL A 145 2.42 -2.33 4.08
C VAL A 145 2.04 -1.36 5.17
N LYS A 146 1.63 -0.15 4.79
CA LYS A 146 1.15 0.90 5.68
C LYS A 146 -0.06 1.61 5.07
N GLY A 147 -1.10 1.86 5.87
CA GLY A 147 -2.27 2.64 5.48
C GLY A 147 -3.12 2.00 4.38
N ARG A 148 -3.04 0.67 4.21
CA ARG A 148 -3.78 -0.06 3.18
C ARG A 148 -4.03 -1.52 3.56
N PHE A 149 -4.90 -2.17 2.80
CA PHE A 149 -5.05 -3.62 2.83
C PHE A 149 -3.88 -4.29 2.11
N ALA A 150 -3.33 -5.33 2.74
CA ALA A 150 -2.31 -6.19 2.16
C ALA A 150 -2.95 -7.34 1.34
N PRO A 151 -2.15 -8.11 0.57
CA PRO A 151 -2.62 -9.28 -0.15
C PRO A 151 -3.27 -10.36 0.71
N ASP A 152 -3.00 -10.39 2.01
CA ASP A 152 -3.64 -11.29 2.98
C ASP A 152 -5.07 -10.86 3.38
N GLY A 153 -5.53 -9.70 2.90
CA GLY A 153 -6.85 -9.13 3.17
C GLY A 153 -6.93 -8.29 4.44
N HIS A 154 -5.86 -8.17 5.21
CA HIS A 154 -5.81 -7.39 6.44
C HIS A 154 -5.32 -5.96 6.21
N TYR A 155 -5.79 -5.05 7.04
CA TYR A 155 -5.37 -3.65 7.02
C TYR A 155 -4.24 -3.39 8.00
N TYR A 156 -3.23 -2.69 7.55
CA TYR A 156 -2.06 -2.32 8.36
C TYR A 156 -2.01 -0.82 8.57
N ASP A 157 -1.80 -0.42 9.81
CA ASP A 157 -1.84 0.97 10.26
C ASP A 157 -0.89 1.88 9.46
N LYS A 158 -1.35 3.09 9.14
CA LYS A 158 -0.61 4.02 8.27
C LYS A 158 0.69 4.54 8.86
N ASP A 159 0.79 4.61 10.17
CA ASP A 159 1.96 5.17 10.86
C ASP A 159 2.91 4.06 11.32
N SER A 160 2.40 3.05 12.00
CA SER A 160 3.20 1.95 12.56
C SER A 160 3.39 0.77 11.62
N GLY A 161 2.47 0.56 10.66
CA GLY A 161 2.42 -0.66 9.87
C GLY A 161 1.98 -1.90 10.66
N ALA A 162 1.42 -1.72 11.87
CA ALA A 162 0.88 -2.81 12.67
C ALA A 162 -0.47 -3.29 12.13
N LEU A 163 -0.76 -4.59 12.26
CA LEU A 163 -2.10 -5.13 11.98
C LEU A 163 -3.16 -4.40 12.81
N VAL A 164 -4.19 -3.90 12.14
CA VAL A 164 -5.34 -3.25 12.79
C VAL A 164 -6.42 -4.28 13.08
N THR A 165 -6.94 -4.27 14.31
CA THR A 165 -8.02 -5.16 14.77
C THR A 165 -9.08 -4.38 15.53
N ASN A 166 -10.32 -4.91 15.61
CA ASN A 166 -11.45 -4.34 16.35
C ASN A 166 -11.65 -2.84 16.10
N SER A 167 -11.55 -2.39 14.84
CA SER A 167 -11.56 -0.97 14.53
C SER A 167 -12.15 -0.67 13.16
N PHE A 168 -12.66 0.56 13.02
CA PHE A 168 -12.92 1.12 11.70
C PHE A 168 -11.60 1.49 11.02
N VAL A 169 -11.51 1.21 9.73
CA VAL A 169 -10.44 1.67 8.86
C VAL A 169 -11.03 2.50 7.72
N HIS A 170 -10.35 3.57 7.37
CA HIS A 170 -10.76 4.50 6.34
C HIS A 170 -9.76 4.45 5.20
N VAL A 171 -10.23 4.11 4.01
CA VAL A 171 -9.42 4.01 2.81
C VAL A 171 -9.87 5.05 1.80
N TYR A 172 -8.93 5.86 1.34
CA TYR A 172 -9.17 6.81 0.27
C TYR A 172 -8.88 6.14 -1.07
N ASN A 173 -9.84 6.20 -1.98
CA ASN A 173 -9.66 5.75 -3.35
C ASN A 173 -9.71 6.97 -4.28
N TRP A 174 -8.64 7.22 -5.00
CA TRP A 174 -8.58 8.29 -5.99
C TRP A 174 -8.72 7.65 -7.37
N ASN A 175 -9.86 7.88 -8.05
CA ASN A 175 -10.01 7.48 -9.43
C ASN A 175 -9.58 8.67 -10.31
N TYR A 176 -8.53 8.49 -11.08
CA TYR A 176 -8.11 9.41 -12.12
C TYR A 176 -8.69 8.95 -13.46
N GLN A 177 -9.40 9.83 -14.14
CA GLN A 177 -9.74 9.65 -15.56
C GLN A 177 -8.71 10.41 -16.37
N ASN A 178 -8.01 9.72 -17.27
CA ASN A 178 -7.18 10.43 -18.25
C ASN A 178 -8.07 11.16 -19.27
N GLN A 179 -7.47 12.05 -20.07
CA GLN A 179 -8.17 12.85 -21.07
C GLN A 179 -8.92 12.01 -22.13
N ASP A 180 -8.62 10.73 -22.25
CA ASP A 180 -9.25 9.77 -23.16
C ASP A 180 -10.44 9.03 -22.53
N GLY A 181 -10.80 9.37 -21.27
CA GLY A 181 -11.92 8.75 -20.55
C GLY A 181 -11.64 7.34 -20.03
N ASN A 182 -10.42 6.85 -20.17
CA ASN A 182 -10.03 5.56 -19.61
C ASN A 182 -9.74 5.70 -18.11
N HIS A 183 -10.40 4.85 -17.30
CA HIS A 183 -10.12 4.76 -15.88
C HIS A 183 -8.72 4.16 -15.69
N VAL A 184 -7.78 4.98 -15.31
CA VAL A 184 -6.49 4.49 -14.80
C VAL A 184 -6.64 4.34 -13.30
N ASN A 185 -6.73 3.09 -12.85
CA ASN A 185 -6.67 2.78 -11.41
C ASN A 185 -5.26 3.12 -10.91
N HIS A 186 -5.03 4.37 -10.60
CA HIS A 186 -3.88 4.72 -9.79
C HIS A 186 -4.21 4.33 -8.35
N PHE A 187 -3.55 3.29 -7.87
CA PHE A 187 -3.43 3.10 -6.43
C PHE A 187 -2.78 4.38 -5.89
N VAL A 188 -3.55 5.20 -5.20
CA VAL A 188 -2.95 6.30 -4.47
C VAL A 188 -2.12 5.69 -3.38
N ILE A 189 -0.86 5.69 -3.64
CA ILE A 189 0.13 5.62 -2.60
C ILE A 189 -0.18 6.81 -1.71
N THR A 190 -0.64 6.55 -0.49
CA THR A 190 -0.68 7.58 0.53
C THR A 190 0.78 7.98 0.71
N ILE A 191 1.20 9.07 0.08
CA ILE A 191 2.52 9.63 0.30
C ILE A 191 2.47 10.23 1.70
N PRO A 192 3.09 9.60 2.72
CA PRO A 192 3.25 10.28 3.99
C PRO A 192 4.19 11.44 3.69
N ASN A 193 3.71 12.68 3.89
CA ASN A 193 4.46 13.90 3.69
C ASN A 193 4.93 14.17 2.25
N ASN A 194 4.03 14.56 1.35
CA ASN A 194 4.26 15.36 0.11
C ASN A 194 5.72 15.45 -0.44
N SER A 195 6.56 14.46 -0.24
CA SER A 195 7.97 14.51 -0.64
C SER A 195 8.29 13.37 -1.61
N VAL A 196 8.49 13.73 -2.85
CA VAL A 196 9.15 12.89 -3.84
C VAL A 196 10.62 13.28 -3.85
N VAL A 197 11.50 12.32 -3.69
CA VAL A 197 12.94 12.57 -3.76
C VAL A 197 13.39 12.40 -5.20
N GLY A 198 13.99 13.43 -5.76
CA GLY A 198 14.57 13.38 -7.11
C GLY A 198 15.79 12.45 -7.20
N PRO A 199 16.25 12.15 -8.43
CA PRO A 199 17.33 11.19 -8.67
C PRO A 199 18.67 11.54 -8.01
N ASN A 200 18.83 12.78 -7.52
CA ASN A 200 20.04 13.25 -6.84
C ASN A 200 19.86 13.38 -5.30
N GLY A 201 18.81 12.78 -4.73
CA GLY A 201 18.54 12.88 -3.28
C GLY A 201 17.85 14.17 -2.84
N GLU A 202 17.39 14.99 -3.77
CA GLU A 202 16.67 16.22 -3.50
C GLU A 202 15.21 15.89 -3.12
N ASN A 203 14.73 16.47 -2.02
CA ASN A 203 13.30 16.44 -1.71
C ASN A 203 12.55 17.29 -2.74
N GLN A 204 12.00 16.67 -3.77
CA GLN A 204 11.05 17.34 -4.65
C GLN A 204 9.67 17.16 -4.05
N PHE A 205 9.06 18.28 -3.66
CA PHE A 205 7.63 18.33 -3.40
C PHE A 205 6.92 18.05 -4.73
N LEU A 206 6.02 17.08 -4.75
CA LEU A 206 5.00 17.05 -5.79
C LEU A 206 4.16 18.30 -5.58
N ASP A 207 4.50 19.35 -6.29
CA ASP A 207 3.64 20.52 -6.41
C ASP A 207 2.43 20.10 -7.25
N MET A 208 1.38 19.66 -6.55
CA MET A 208 0.10 19.29 -7.17
C MET A 208 -0.53 20.46 -7.94
N SER A 209 -0.02 21.69 -7.80
CA SER A 209 -0.48 22.85 -8.56
C SER A 209 -0.04 22.82 -10.03
N HIS A 210 0.95 22.01 -10.39
CA HIS A 210 1.44 21.84 -11.77
C HIS A 210 0.81 20.65 -12.50
N TYR A 211 0.08 19.78 -11.81
CA TYR A 211 -0.78 18.82 -12.49
C TYR A 211 -2.08 19.54 -12.87
N PRO A 212 -2.49 19.53 -14.15
CA PRO A 212 -3.73 20.16 -14.59
C PRO A 212 -4.95 19.33 -14.15
N LEU A 213 -4.98 18.93 -12.89
CA LEU A 213 -6.12 18.28 -12.28
C LEU A 213 -7.04 19.39 -11.80
N SER A 214 -8.09 19.67 -12.57
CA SER A 214 -9.18 20.43 -12.02
C SER A 214 -9.78 19.65 -10.84
N SER A 215 -10.24 20.34 -9.82
CA SER A 215 -10.93 19.73 -8.68
C SER A 215 -12.16 18.89 -9.07
N ASN A 216 -12.57 18.94 -10.34
CA ASN A 216 -13.67 18.18 -10.92
C ASN A 216 -13.23 16.84 -11.52
N ASP A 217 -11.92 16.62 -11.72
CA ASP A 217 -11.37 15.38 -12.31
C ASP A 217 -10.99 14.34 -11.24
N LEU A 218 -11.03 14.73 -9.96
CA LEU A 218 -10.71 13.87 -8.83
C LEU A 218 -12.02 13.39 -8.17
N ASN A 219 -12.53 12.25 -8.58
CA ASN A 219 -13.54 11.53 -7.80
C ASN A 219 -12.85 10.86 -6.60
N ARG A 220 -12.86 11.57 -5.47
CA ARG A 220 -12.45 11.00 -4.21
C ARG A 220 -13.57 10.10 -3.68
N GLU A 221 -13.34 8.82 -3.60
CA GLU A 221 -14.21 7.88 -2.92
C GLU A 221 -13.61 7.52 -1.57
N ASP A 222 -14.38 7.76 -0.51
CA ASP A 222 -14.01 7.40 0.85
C ASP A 222 -14.69 6.07 1.19
N PHE A 223 -13.91 5.03 1.43
CA PHE A 223 -14.40 3.73 1.86
C PHE A 223 -14.10 3.47 3.32
N TYR A 224 -15.11 2.99 4.03
CA TYR A 224 -15.00 2.62 5.43
C TYR A 224 -15.23 1.13 5.56
N TYR A 225 -14.39 0.49 6.37
CA TYR A 225 -14.46 -0.93 6.70
C TYR A 225 -14.41 -1.05 8.22
N TYR A 226 -14.91 -2.15 8.75
CA TYR A 226 -14.63 -2.55 10.12
C TYR A 226 -13.91 -3.88 10.09
N VAL A 227 -12.81 -3.99 10.82
CA VAL A 227 -12.04 -5.23 10.97
C VAL A 227 -12.23 -5.79 12.38
N ASP A 228 -12.41 -7.09 12.48
CA ASP A 228 -12.66 -7.81 13.72
C ASP A 228 -11.36 -8.03 14.55
N ASP A 229 -11.45 -8.89 15.57
CA ASP A 229 -10.33 -9.22 16.46
C ASP A 229 -9.18 -9.97 15.77
N LYS A 230 -9.41 -10.52 14.58
CA LYS A 230 -8.39 -11.17 13.73
C LYS A 230 -7.86 -10.25 12.63
N GLY A 231 -8.51 -9.12 12.42
CA GLY A 231 -8.24 -8.19 11.31
C GLY A 231 -9.06 -8.47 10.06
N ASP A 232 -10.01 -9.42 10.11
CA ASP A 232 -10.89 -9.75 9.00
C ASP A 232 -11.99 -8.70 8.83
N LYS A 233 -12.32 -8.35 7.59
CA LYS A 233 -13.41 -7.41 7.28
C LYS A 233 -14.76 -7.99 7.68
N LEU A 234 -15.57 -7.21 8.37
CA LEU A 234 -16.99 -7.54 8.56
C LEU A 234 -17.78 -7.36 7.26
N THR A 235 -18.82 -8.17 7.09
CA THR A 235 -19.79 -8.11 5.99
C THR A 235 -21.21 -8.28 6.51
N GLY A 236 -22.19 -7.86 5.69
CA GLY A 236 -23.60 -7.93 6.04
C GLY A 236 -24.03 -6.97 7.15
N PRO A 237 -25.23 -7.21 7.74
CA PRO A 237 -25.75 -6.40 8.83
C PRO A 237 -24.95 -6.67 10.12
N GLN A 238 -24.56 -5.60 10.81
CA GLN A 238 -23.82 -5.63 12.04
C GLN A 238 -24.38 -4.68 13.08
N THR A 239 -24.14 -4.96 14.36
CA THR A 239 -24.41 -4.03 15.45
C THR A 239 -23.12 -3.70 16.17
N LEU A 240 -22.62 -2.49 15.97
CA LEU A 240 -21.39 -2.01 16.58
C LEU A 240 -21.70 -0.94 17.63
N ASN A 241 -21.39 -1.21 18.90
CA ASN A 241 -21.70 -0.31 20.02
C ASN A 241 -23.16 0.12 20.06
N GLY A 242 -24.11 -0.80 19.76
CA GLY A 242 -25.54 -0.52 19.76
C GLY A 242 -26.04 0.20 18.50
N ILE A 243 -25.21 0.46 17.51
CA ILE A 243 -25.56 1.10 16.23
C ILE A 243 -25.65 0.03 15.16
N HIS A 244 -26.79 -0.04 14.47
CA HIS A 244 -26.97 -0.93 13.33
C HIS A 244 -26.30 -0.32 12.09
N VAL A 245 -25.45 -1.10 11.45
CA VAL A 245 -24.69 -0.74 10.25
C VAL A 245 -24.71 -1.91 9.26
N TYR A 246 -24.33 -1.66 8.03
CA TYR A 246 -24.23 -2.69 7.01
C TYR A 246 -22.92 -2.57 6.23
N PHE A 247 -22.32 -3.70 5.96
CA PHE A 247 -21.14 -3.81 5.10
C PHE A 247 -21.49 -4.69 3.89
N ASP A 248 -21.14 -4.23 2.70
CA ASP A 248 -21.35 -5.01 1.48
C ASP A 248 -20.48 -6.30 1.46
N GLN A 249 -20.64 -7.09 0.40
CA GLN A 249 -19.89 -8.36 0.25
C GLN A 249 -18.37 -8.17 0.19
N ASN A 250 -17.87 -6.96 -0.09
CA ASN A 250 -16.46 -6.61 -0.08
C ASN A 250 -16.00 -6.02 1.27
N GLY A 251 -16.92 -5.90 2.23
CA GLY A 251 -16.69 -5.33 3.55
C GLY A 251 -16.77 -3.80 3.58
N ARG A 252 -17.22 -3.13 2.50
CA ARG A 252 -17.39 -1.67 2.47
C ARG A 252 -18.65 -1.29 3.22
N GLN A 253 -18.56 -0.35 4.18
CA GLN A 253 -19.70 0.17 4.90
C GLN A 253 -20.60 0.98 3.96
N LEU A 254 -21.90 0.72 3.98
CA LEU A 254 -22.89 1.56 3.31
C LEU A 254 -23.02 2.89 4.04
N ARG A 255 -22.89 3.99 3.29
CA ARG A 255 -23.06 5.37 3.77
C ARG A 255 -23.74 6.24 2.73
N GLY A 256 -24.86 6.86 3.11
CA GLY A 256 -25.69 7.61 2.19
C GLY A 256 -26.37 6.72 1.15
N GLU A 257 -26.57 5.47 1.47
CA GLU A 257 -26.98 4.42 0.53
C GLU A 257 -28.25 3.71 1.02
N PHE A 258 -29.02 3.25 0.05
CA PHE A 258 -30.15 2.35 0.27
C PHE A 258 -29.71 0.90 0.04
N GLU A 259 -30.23 0.01 0.85
CA GLU A 259 -30.10 -1.43 0.69
C GLU A 259 -31.54 -2.00 0.57
N PHE A 260 -31.71 -2.99 -0.30
CA PHE A 260 -33.00 -3.61 -0.58
C PHE A 260 -32.85 -5.12 -0.30
N ASP A 261 -33.67 -5.59 0.63
CA ASP A 261 -33.82 -7.02 0.88
C ASP A 261 -34.52 -7.74 -0.28
N GLU A 262 -34.35 -9.04 -0.33
CA GLU A 262 -35.00 -9.89 -1.36
C GLU A 262 -36.53 -9.78 -1.37
N ASP A 263 -37.15 -9.47 -0.23
CA ASP A 263 -38.60 -9.26 -0.09
C ASP A 263 -39.05 -7.84 -0.46
N GLY A 264 -38.11 -6.96 -0.86
CA GLY A 264 -38.37 -5.58 -1.22
C GLY A 264 -38.41 -4.61 -0.04
N THR A 265 -38.07 -5.05 1.17
CA THR A 265 -37.86 -4.16 2.31
C THR A 265 -36.66 -3.26 2.06
N VAL A 266 -36.79 -2.00 2.40
CA VAL A 266 -35.79 -0.97 2.14
C VAL A 266 -35.15 -0.54 3.44
N HIS A 267 -33.82 -0.46 3.45
CA HIS A 267 -33.02 0.13 4.53
C HIS A 267 -32.20 1.30 3.99
N TYR A 268 -31.93 2.29 4.84
CA TYR A 268 -31.06 3.40 4.50
C TYR A 268 -30.00 3.58 5.58
N TYR A 269 -28.79 3.84 5.14
CA TYR A 269 -27.65 4.05 6.03
C TYR A 269 -27.12 5.48 5.90
N ASP A 270 -27.03 6.17 7.02
CA ASP A 270 -26.70 7.59 7.09
C ASP A 270 -25.35 7.91 6.43
N ALA A 271 -25.30 9.00 5.67
CA ALA A 271 -24.11 9.39 4.90
C ALA A 271 -22.91 9.73 5.77
N LYS A 272 -23.14 10.21 6.99
CA LYS A 272 -22.08 10.69 7.87
C LYS A 272 -21.41 9.56 8.66
N ASN A 273 -22.19 8.62 9.15
CA ASN A 273 -21.70 7.59 10.08
C ASN A 273 -22.09 6.15 9.70
N GLY A 274 -22.92 5.95 8.65
CA GLY A 274 -23.38 4.64 8.21
C GLY A 274 -24.40 4.01 9.17
N ALA A 275 -24.99 4.76 10.11
CA ALA A 275 -26.04 4.25 10.99
C ALA A 275 -27.32 3.99 10.20
N ARG A 276 -28.00 2.85 10.46
CA ARG A 276 -29.28 2.55 9.86
C ARG A 276 -30.33 3.58 10.30
N ALA A 277 -31.10 4.08 9.34
CA ALA A 277 -32.21 4.99 9.60
C ALA A 277 -33.32 4.25 10.36
N GLU A 278 -33.74 4.76 11.52
CA GLU A 278 -34.77 4.21 12.39
C GLU A 278 -35.65 5.34 12.89
N ASN A 279 -36.99 5.14 12.93
CA ASN A 279 -37.96 6.14 13.35
C ASN A 279 -37.76 7.52 12.69
N THR A 280 -37.48 7.56 11.40
CA THR A 280 -37.14 8.80 10.69
C THR A 280 -37.65 8.79 9.25
N ILE A 281 -37.60 9.95 8.61
CA ILE A 281 -37.91 10.13 7.19
C ILE A 281 -36.64 10.56 6.46
N VAL A 282 -36.29 9.84 5.39
CA VAL A 282 -35.22 10.21 4.47
C VAL A 282 -35.81 10.75 3.18
N ARG A 283 -35.46 11.99 2.83
CA ARG A 283 -35.91 12.63 1.60
C ARG A 283 -34.89 12.43 0.49
N THR A 284 -35.39 12.12 -0.69
CA THR A 284 -34.62 12.04 -1.93
C THR A 284 -35.19 13.05 -2.94
N ASN A 285 -34.48 13.22 -4.07
CA ASN A 285 -34.98 14.07 -5.18
C ASN A 285 -36.24 13.51 -5.87
N THR A 286 -36.60 12.23 -5.64
CA THR A 286 -37.75 11.55 -6.26
C THR A 286 -38.85 11.18 -5.28
N GLY A 287 -38.66 11.42 -3.97
CA GLY A 287 -39.66 11.08 -2.97
C GLY A 287 -39.09 11.05 -1.56
N ALA A 288 -39.91 10.63 -0.61
CA ALA A 288 -39.51 10.47 0.79
C ALA A 288 -39.79 9.03 1.24
N PHE A 289 -38.87 8.48 2.03
CA PHE A 289 -39.00 7.16 2.64
C PHE A 289 -39.19 7.32 4.14
N LYS A 290 -40.16 6.61 4.70
CA LYS A 290 -40.40 6.55 6.15
C LYS A 290 -39.90 5.22 6.67
N PHE A 291 -39.08 5.29 7.71
CA PHE A 291 -38.44 4.13 8.37
C PHE A 291 -39.08 3.93 9.75
N ASP A 292 -39.43 2.69 10.07
CA ASP A 292 -39.93 2.30 11.38
C ASP A 292 -38.78 2.12 12.42
N ALA A 293 -39.16 1.69 13.63
CA ALA A 293 -38.21 1.45 14.72
C ALA A 293 -37.22 0.31 14.42
N ASN A 294 -37.55 -0.58 13.48
CA ASN A 294 -36.69 -1.67 13.07
C ASN A 294 -35.88 -1.32 11.81
N GLY A 295 -35.96 -0.07 11.34
CA GLY A 295 -35.28 0.39 10.14
C GLY A 295 -35.89 -0.06 8.83
N ASN A 296 -37.12 -0.62 8.86
CA ASN A 296 -37.83 -1.00 7.64
C ASN A 296 -38.43 0.23 6.98
N GLY A 297 -38.03 0.50 5.76
CA GLY A 297 -38.45 1.67 5.00
C GLY A 297 -39.54 1.38 3.98
N ARG A 298 -40.37 2.39 3.71
CA ARG A 298 -41.32 2.41 2.61
C ARG A 298 -41.39 3.79 1.97
N LEU A 299 -41.68 3.83 0.69
CA LEU A 299 -41.97 5.10 0.01
C LEU A 299 -43.24 5.74 0.58
N MET A 300 -43.20 7.03 0.89
CA MET A 300 -44.39 7.79 1.35
C MET A 300 -45.30 8.09 0.19
N GLY A 301 -46.62 8.00 0.47
CA GLY A 301 -47.65 8.36 -0.49
C GLY A 301 -47.84 9.88 -0.62
N PRO A 302 -48.51 10.35 -1.69
CA PRO A 302 -48.83 11.76 -1.86
C PRO A 302 -49.69 12.28 -0.70
N GLY A 303 -49.29 13.39 -0.06
CA GLY A 303 -50.02 14.01 1.02
C GLY A 303 -49.88 13.37 2.40
N GLU A 304 -49.02 12.41 2.57
CA GLU A 304 -48.68 11.84 3.87
C GLU A 304 -47.94 12.87 4.72
N GLU A 305 -48.47 13.21 5.91
CA GLU A 305 -47.91 14.25 6.78
C GLU A 305 -46.61 13.79 7.44
N ILE A 306 -45.70 14.77 7.69
CA ILE A 306 -44.39 14.55 8.25
C ILE A 306 -44.44 14.89 9.75
N ASP A 307 -44.81 13.90 10.57
CA ASP A 307 -44.83 14.03 12.04
C ASP A 307 -43.49 13.58 12.70
N THR A 308 -42.48 13.23 11.90
CA THR A 308 -41.20 12.68 12.39
C THR A 308 -40.04 13.56 11.99
N PRO A 309 -38.91 13.54 12.74
CA PRO A 309 -37.69 14.27 12.38
C PRO A 309 -37.23 13.95 10.95
N VAL A 310 -36.88 15.00 10.19
CA VAL A 310 -36.50 14.89 8.78
C VAL A 310 -34.96 14.86 8.70
N THR A 311 -34.39 13.81 8.10
CA THR A 311 -32.98 13.79 7.73
C THR A 311 -32.69 14.70 6.54
N PRO A 312 -31.45 15.23 6.40
CA PRO A 312 -31.07 16.03 5.25
C PRO A 312 -31.36 15.34 3.92
N THR A 313 -31.69 16.12 2.90
CA THR A 313 -32.00 15.60 1.57
C THR A 313 -30.80 14.85 0.97
N VAL A 314 -31.08 13.61 0.51
CA VAL A 314 -30.11 12.77 -0.22
C VAL A 314 -30.50 12.79 -1.70
N THR A 315 -29.51 13.00 -2.58
CA THR A 315 -29.75 12.96 -4.03
C THR A 315 -29.48 11.54 -4.56
N LEU A 316 -30.42 11.01 -5.38
CA LEU A 316 -30.31 9.66 -5.96
C LEU A 316 -29.12 9.49 -6.94
N ASP A 317 -28.64 10.58 -7.50
CA ASP A 317 -27.44 10.61 -8.34
C ASP A 317 -26.15 10.34 -7.55
N LYS A 318 -26.19 10.50 -6.21
CA LYS A 318 -25.11 10.11 -5.28
C LYS A 318 -25.35 8.79 -4.58
N ALA A 319 -26.52 8.17 -4.78
CA ALA A 319 -26.76 6.82 -4.29
C ALA A 319 -25.91 5.84 -5.12
N PRO A 320 -25.07 5.00 -4.51
CA PRO A 320 -24.31 4.04 -5.25
C PRO A 320 -25.23 3.09 -6.01
N ARG A 321 -24.87 2.82 -7.25
CA ARG A 321 -25.59 1.85 -8.06
C ARG A 321 -25.34 0.47 -7.48
N VAL A 322 -26.36 -0.15 -6.92
CA VAL A 322 -26.31 -1.57 -6.54
C VAL A 322 -26.22 -2.37 -7.84
N PHE A 323 -25.05 -2.96 -8.10
CA PHE A 323 -24.89 -3.88 -9.22
C PHE A 323 -25.60 -5.20 -8.86
N GLY A 324 -26.74 -5.49 -9.51
CA GLY A 324 -27.41 -6.77 -9.42
C GLY A 324 -28.90 -6.72 -9.12
N GLY A 325 -29.52 -5.56 -8.89
CA GLY A 325 -30.98 -5.44 -8.76
C GLY A 325 -31.64 -5.24 -10.11
N HIS A 326 -32.55 -6.13 -10.51
CA HIS A 326 -33.44 -5.87 -11.61
C HIS A 326 -34.49 -4.84 -11.16
N TYR A 327 -34.54 -3.70 -11.85
CA TYR A 327 -35.71 -2.80 -11.76
C TYR A 327 -36.86 -3.43 -12.54
N TYR A 328 -37.98 -3.63 -11.90
CA TYR A 328 -39.27 -3.83 -12.56
C TYR A 328 -39.98 -2.51 -12.69
#